data_120c671635548265c954a6979b865688
#
_entry.id   120c671635548265c954a6979b865688
#
_cell.length_a   1.000
_cell.length_b   1.000
_cell.length_c   1.000
_cell.angle_alpha   90.00
_cell.angle_beta   90.00
_cell.angle_gamma   90.00
#
_symmetry.space_group_name_H-M   'P 1'
#
loop_
_entity.id
_entity.type
_entity.pdbx_description
1 polymer ?
#
loop_
_entity_poly.entity_id
_entity_poly.type
_entity_poly.pdbx_seq_one_letter_code
_entity_poly.pdbx_strand_id
1 'polypeptide(L)'
;AGDAVQVKHYVTGDDALISLAGPANKQGRIIADNICGGDSHYLGSQGSSVIKVFDMTAATTGINETNAKKSGLEVDTVILSPMSHAGYYPGGKVMTMKVVFEKETYRLLGAQIIGYEGVDKRIDVLATAIHAGLKATQLKDLDLAYAPPYSSAKDPVNMAGFMIDNIAKGTLKQWHLEDMDKISKDKNVVLLDVRTVGEFNRGHMKGFNNIPVDELRERISEIEKGKPVYLICQSGLRSYIASRILEGNGYETYNFSGGFRFYDTVVNDRALIERAYACGMDY
;
A
#
# COMPACT_ATOMS: atom_id res chain seq x y z
N ALA A 1 2.03 2.24 33.85
CA ALA A 1 2.43 3.00 32.65
C ALA A 1 3.60 2.32 31.95
N GLY A 2 3.81 2.68 30.73
CA GLY A 2 4.93 2.19 29.90
C GLY A 2 4.62 0.87 29.22
N ASP A 3 5.67 0.09 28.94
CA ASP A 3 5.57 -1.12 28.10
C ASP A 3 4.79 -2.27 28.73
N ALA A 4 4.58 -2.24 30.04
CA ALA A 4 3.97 -3.33 30.81
C ALA A 4 2.45 -3.16 31.01
N VAL A 5 1.83 -2.15 30.44
CA VAL A 5 0.41 -1.88 30.63
C VAL A 5 -0.41 -2.09 29.36
N GLN A 6 -1.62 -2.60 29.53
CA GLN A 6 -2.62 -2.66 28.50
C GLN A 6 -3.14 -1.26 28.19
N VAL A 7 -3.30 -0.96 26.91
CA VAL A 7 -3.84 0.30 26.40
C VAL A 7 -4.96 0.03 25.40
N LYS A 8 -5.73 1.05 25.04
CA LYS A 8 -6.66 0.94 23.91
C LYS A 8 -5.92 1.18 22.60
N HIS A 9 -6.17 0.29 21.62
CA HIS A 9 -5.75 0.53 20.25
C HIS A 9 -6.60 1.63 19.63
N TYR A 10 -5.96 2.71 19.19
CA TYR A 10 -6.67 3.93 18.78
C TYR A 10 -7.67 3.69 17.64
N VAL A 11 -7.36 2.78 16.69
CA VAL A 11 -8.19 2.54 15.50
C VAL A 11 -9.37 1.61 15.80
N THR A 12 -9.17 0.54 16.59
CA THR A 12 -10.19 -0.48 16.84
C THR A 12 -10.93 -0.31 18.16
N GLY A 13 -10.35 0.42 19.11
CA GLY A 13 -10.87 0.49 20.48
C GLY A 13 -10.61 -0.75 21.34
N ASP A 14 -10.02 -1.80 20.76
CA ASP A 14 -9.70 -3.03 21.46
C ASP A 14 -8.55 -2.86 22.45
N ASP A 15 -8.45 -3.77 23.39
CA ASP A 15 -7.32 -3.84 24.29
C ASP A 15 -6.06 -4.31 23.54
N ALA A 16 -4.96 -3.64 23.77
CA ALA A 16 -3.69 -3.89 23.09
C ALA A 16 -2.50 -3.72 24.02
N LEU A 17 -1.42 -4.45 23.74
CA LEU A 17 -0.11 -4.24 24.31
C LEU A 17 0.77 -3.56 23.25
N ILE A 18 1.15 -2.31 23.48
CA ILE A 18 1.93 -1.49 22.55
C ILE A 18 3.16 -0.95 23.28
N SER A 19 4.22 -1.75 23.31
CA SER A 19 5.47 -1.47 23.99
C SER A 19 6.37 -0.57 23.16
N LEU A 20 6.11 0.75 23.21
CA LEU A 20 6.83 1.77 22.47
C LEU A 20 7.15 2.98 23.35
N ALA A 21 8.32 3.58 23.15
CA ALA A 21 8.80 4.71 23.95
C ALA A 21 7.89 5.96 23.86
N GLY A 22 7.26 6.22 22.71
CA GLY A 22 6.32 7.34 22.54
C GLY A 22 5.10 7.25 23.47
N PRO A 23 4.33 6.15 23.44
CA PRO A 23 3.27 5.87 24.42
C PRO A 23 3.74 5.97 25.88
N ALA A 24 4.87 5.35 26.22
CA ALA A 24 5.41 5.35 27.58
C ALA A 24 5.70 6.77 28.10
N ASN A 25 6.30 7.62 27.29
CA ASN A 25 6.57 9.02 27.63
C ASN A 25 5.30 9.85 27.83
N LYS A 26 4.29 9.68 26.96
CA LYS A 26 3.00 10.35 27.10
C LYS A 26 2.29 9.95 28.39
N GLN A 27 2.29 8.65 28.71
CA GLN A 27 1.72 8.14 29.97
C GLN A 27 2.46 8.67 31.19
N GLY A 28 3.81 8.71 31.15
CA GLY A 28 4.60 9.27 32.23
C GLY A 28 4.25 10.73 32.53
N ARG A 29 4.06 11.55 31.49
CA ARG A 29 3.60 12.92 31.66
C ARG A 29 2.20 13.00 32.29
N ILE A 30 1.23 12.24 31.78
CA ILE A 30 -0.14 12.19 32.30
C ILE A 30 -0.15 11.81 33.79
N ILE A 31 0.66 10.84 34.18
CA ILE A 31 0.78 10.44 35.58
C ILE A 31 1.29 11.61 36.43
N ALA A 32 2.34 12.29 36.02
CA ALA A 32 2.88 13.44 36.73
C ALA A 32 1.85 14.57 36.84
N ASP A 33 1.16 14.90 35.76
CA ASP A 33 0.11 15.93 35.75
C ASP A 33 -1.01 15.58 36.73
N ASN A 34 -1.46 14.31 36.76
CA ASN A 34 -2.54 13.86 37.64
C ASN A 34 -2.12 13.79 39.13
N ILE A 35 -0.87 13.42 39.43
CA ILE A 35 -0.32 13.49 40.78
C ILE A 35 -0.33 14.94 41.32
N CYS A 36 -0.12 15.92 40.41
CA CYS A 36 -0.15 17.34 40.73
C CYS A 36 -1.58 17.94 40.72
N GLY A 37 -2.62 17.14 40.65
CA GLY A 37 -4.01 17.57 40.68
C GLY A 37 -4.65 17.85 39.33
N GLY A 38 -4.01 17.45 38.24
CA GLY A 38 -4.58 17.47 36.88
C GLY A 38 -5.59 16.35 36.65
N ASP A 39 -6.30 16.40 35.50
CA ASP A 39 -7.26 15.38 35.04
C ASP A 39 -6.99 15.05 33.56
N SER A 40 -5.80 14.52 33.31
CA SER A 40 -5.37 14.13 31.97
C SER A 40 -5.63 12.64 31.72
N HIS A 41 -6.09 12.32 30.49
CA HIS A 41 -6.42 10.95 30.10
C HIS A 41 -5.59 10.48 28.91
N TYR A 42 -5.19 9.22 28.94
CA TYR A 42 -4.50 8.60 27.81
C TYR A 42 -5.49 8.06 26.79
N LEU A 43 -5.46 8.58 25.56
CA LEU A 43 -6.42 8.26 24.50
C LEU A 43 -6.12 6.93 23.76
N GLY A 44 -5.08 6.21 24.17
CA GLY A 44 -4.63 5.00 23.49
C GLY A 44 -3.49 5.25 22.50
N SER A 45 -3.12 4.21 21.78
CA SER A 45 -2.04 4.24 20.79
C SER A 45 -2.45 3.56 19.49
N GLN A 46 -1.97 4.10 18.38
CA GLN A 46 -2.11 3.47 17.06
C GLN A 46 -0.87 2.64 16.65
N GLY A 47 0.13 2.52 17.52
CA GLY A 47 1.29 1.68 17.30
C GLY A 47 2.24 2.19 16.19
N SER A 48 2.36 3.52 16.01
CA SER A 48 3.29 4.08 15.03
C SER A 48 4.71 3.73 15.38
N SER A 49 5.42 3.07 14.47
CA SER A 49 6.79 2.63 14.67
C SER A 49 7.61 2.70 13.39
N VAL A 50 8.92 2.86 13.55
CA VAL A 50 9.89 2.85 12.45
C VAL A 50 11.13 2.12 12.91
N ILE A 51 11.71 1.32 12.01
CA ILE A 51 12.96 0.61 12.25
C ILE A 51 13.87 0.76 11.04
N LYS A 52 15.17 0.88 11.29
CA LYS A 52 16.19 0.84 10.26
C LYS A 52 16.93 -0.50 10.33
N VAL A 53 16.97 -1.20 9.19
CA VAL A 53 17.67 -2.47 9.03
C VAL A 53 18.70 -2.27 7.92
N PHE A 54 19.97 -2.16 8.28
CA PHE A 54 21.04 -1.69 7.40
C PHE A 54 20.66 -0.34 6.75
N ASP A 55 20.54 -0.31 5.41
CA ASP A 55 20.16 0.90 4.67
C ASP A 55 18.66 1.02 4.44
N MET A 56 17.90 -0.04 4.75
CA MET A 56 16.46 -0.08 4.57
C MET A 56 15.73 0.42 5.81
N THR A 57 14.63 1.12 5.60
CA THR A 57 13.72 1.58 6.64
C THR A 57 12.36 0.90 6.44
N ALA A 58 11.81 0.35 7.52
CA ALA A 58 10.44 -0.15 7.57
C ALA A 58 9.65 0.63 8.62
N ALA A 59 8.42 1.01 8.29
CA ALA A 59 7.57 1.76 9.20
C ALA A 59 6.11 1.29 9.10
N THR A 60 5.38 1.42 10.21
CA THR A 60 3.97 1.06 10.29
C THR A 60 3.22 2.05 11.20
N THR A 61 1.93 2.21 10.94
CA THR A 61 1.01 2.95 11.81
C THR A 61 -0.40 2.39 11.67
N GLY A 62 -1.20 2.51 12.73
CA GLY A 62 -2.56 1.96 12.75
C GLY A 62 -2.60 0.45 12.73
N ILE A 63 -3.57 -0.13 12.05
CA ILE A 63 -3.78 -1.58 11.98
C ILE A 63 -3.38 -2.12 10.61
N ASN A 64 -2.69 -3.25 10.56
CA ASN A 64 -2.42 -3.95 9.31
C ASN A 64 -3.65 -4.74 8.83
N GLU A 65 -3.67 -5.12 7.55
CA GLU A 65 -4.79 -5.82 6.92
C GLU A 65 -5.17 -7.11 7.64
N THR A 66 -4.19 -7.91 8.03
CA THR A 66 -4.43 -9.20 8.72
C THR A 66 -5.14 -9.00 10.05
N ASN A 67 -4.69 -8.04 10.84
CA ASN A 67 -5.29 -7.74 12.14
C ASN A 67 -6.65 -7.05 11.98
N ALA A 68 -6.81 -6.18 10.97
CA ALA A 68 -8.10 -5.57 10.67
C ALA A 68 -9.17 -6.62 10.35
N LYS A 69 -8.84 -7.59 9.49
CA LYS A 69 -9.72 -8.73 9.18
C LYS A 69 -10.03 -9.59 10.42
N LYS A 70 -9.04 -9.84 11.29
CA LYS A 70 -9.26 -10.56 12.56
C LYS A 70 -10.17 -9.81 13.53
N SER A 71 -10.14 -8.48 13.52
CA SER A 71 -11.06 -7.65 14.30
C SER A 71 -12.44 -7.48 13.66
N GLY A 72 -12.74 -8.21 12.59
CA GLY A 72 -14.05 -8.19 11.91
C GLY A 72 -14.29 -6.97 11.03
N LEU A 73 -13.26 -6.19 10.70
CA LEU A 73 -13.39 -5.03 9.83
C LEU A 73 -13.36 -5.46 8.34
N GLU A 74 -14.33 -4.97 7.58
CA GLU A 74 -14.35 -5.11 6.14
C GLU A 74 -13.40 -4.10 5.50
N VAL A 75 -12.22 -4.58 5.09
CA VAL A 75 -11.14 -3.71 4.62
C VAL A 75 -10.75 -3.97 3.17
N ASP A 76 -10.23 -2.94 2.53
CA ASP A 76 -9.48 -3.02 1.29
C ASP A 76 -8.13 -2.31 1.43
N THR A 77 -7.23 -2.52 0.47
CA THR A 77 -5.88 -1.98 0.51
C THR A 77 -5.46 -1.46 -0.86
N VAL A 78 -4.60 -0.47 -0.87
CA VAL A 78 -3.85 -0.12 -2.07
C VAL A 78 -2.36 -0.33 -1.81
N ILE A 79 -1.67 -0.90 -2.80
CA ILE A 79 -0.22 -1.07 -2.78
C ILE A 79 0.36 -0.26 -3.93
N LEU A 80 1.37 0.56 -3.66
CA LEU A 80 2.04 1.38 -4.64
C LEU A 80 3.56 1.39 -4.40
N SER A 81 4.31 1.62 -5.47
CA SER A 81 5.78 1.67 -5.43
C SER A 81 6.29 3.01 -5.96
N PRO A 82 6.06 4.13 -5.26
CA PRO A 82 6.50 5.45 -5.67
C PRO A 82 8.00 5.66 -5.43
N MET A 83 8.55 6.70 -6.07
CA MET A 83 9.87 7.23 -5.75
C MET A 83 9.82 8.07 -4.47
N SER A 84 10.92 8.12 -3.73
CA SER A 84 11.07 8.98 -2.54
C SER A 84 10.96 10.47 -2.86
N HIS A 85 11.39 10.85 -4.06
CA HIS A 85 11.33 12.21 -4.60
C HIS A 85 11.23 12.21 -6.15
N ALA A 86 11.25 13.39 -6.76
CA ALA A 86 11.13 13.55 -8.21
C ALA A 86 12.19 12.75 -8.96
N GLY A 87 11.75 11.90 -9.92
CA GLY A 87 12.64 10.96 -10.62
C GLY A 87 13.70 11.62 -11.52
N TYR A 88 13.54 12.89 -11.85
CA TYR A 88 14.54 13.68 -12.59
C TYR A 88 15.62 14.28 -11.67
N TYR A 89 15.42 14.25 -10.35
CA TYR A 89 16.44 14.66 -9.38
C TYR A 89 17.27 13.43 -8.95
N PRO A 90 18.62 13.56 -8.90
CA PRO A 90 19.48 12.42 -8.60
C PRO A 90 19.24 11.81 -7.22
N GLY A 91 19.42 10.51 -7.11
CA GLY A 91 19.41 9.78 -5.84
C GLY A 91 18.05 9.22 -5.42
N GLY A 92 16.98 9.44 -6.17
CA GLY A 92 15.66 8.91 -5.85
C GLY A 92 15.64 7.41 -5.65
N LYS A 93 15.00 6.96 -4.55
CA LYS A 93 14.83 5.53 -4.20
C LYS A 93 13.37 5.15 -4.24
N VAL A 94 13.09 3.93 -4.67
CA VAL A 94 11.72 3.39 -4.64
C VAL A 94 11.39 2.96 -3.22
N MET A 95 10.14 3.22 -2.81
CA MET A 95 9.54 2.62 -1.62
C MET A 95 8.32 1.79 -2.01
N THR A 96 7.96 0.82 -1.19
CA THR A 96 6.68 0.12 -1.27
C THR A 96 5.80 0.58 -0.13
N MET A 97 4.62 1.07 -0.45
CA MET A 97 3.63 1.57 0.51
C MET A 97 2.34 0.76 0.37
N LYS A 98 1.83 0.29 1.50
CA LYS A 98 0.49 -0.30 1.61
C LYS A 98 -0.35 0.56 2.53
N VAL A 99 -1.55 0.94 2.08
CA VAL A 99 -2.54 1.68 2.88
C VAL A 99 -3.77 0.81 3.06
N VAL A 100 -4.25 0.73 4.31
CA VAL A 100 -5.42 -0.07 4.70
C VAL A 100 -6.57 0.87 5.04
N PHE A 101 -7.74 0.62 4.48
CA PHE A 101 -8.94 1.42 4.70
C PHE A 101 -10.20 0.55 4.75
N GLU A 102 -11.23 1.02 5.41
CA GLU A 102 -12.53 0.38 5.49
C GLU A 102 -13.30 0.54 4.18
N LYS A 103 -13.89 -0.55 3.67
CA LYS A 103 -14.48 -0.58 2.31
C LYS A 103 -15.60 0.42 2.10
N GLU A 104 -16.56 0.52 3.02
CA GLU A 104 -17.75 1.35 2.81
C GLU A 104 -17.53 2.80 3.19
N THR A 105 -16.85 3.03 4.30
CA THR A 105 -16.66 4.39 4.85
C THR A 105 -15.43 5.10 4.31
N TYR A 106 -14.48 4.33 3.76
CA TYR A 106 -13.12 4.79 3.38
C TYR A 106 -12.32 5.34 4.56
N ARG A 107 -12.69 5.00 5.81
CA ARG A 107 -11.92 5.38 6.99
C ARG A 107 -10.50 4.84 6.88
N LEU A 108 -9.51 5.72 7.06
CA LEU A 108 -8.10 5.33 7.06
C LEU A 108 -7.80 4.54 8.34
N LEU A 109 -7.32 3.32 8.20
CA LEU A 109 -7.12 2.39 9.31
C LEU A 109 -5.64 2.15 9.63
N GLY A 110 -4.78 2.14 8.61
CA GLY A 110 -3.38 1.87 8.81
C GLY A 110 -2.54 1.96 7.55
N ALA A 111 -1.23 1.90 7.74
CA ALA A 111 -0.28 1.87 6.64
C ALA A 111 1.02 1.16 7.03
N GLN A 112 1.70 0.62 6.02
CA GLN A 112 3.03 0.03 6.11
C GLN A 112 3.87 0.54 4.94
N ILE A 113 5.11 0.95 5.22
CA ILE A 113 6.02 1.47 4.20
C ILE A 113 7.39 0.83 4.39
N ILE A 114 8.00 0.38 3.29
CA ILE A 114 9.37 -0.13 3.25
C ILE A 114 10.12 0.60 2.14
N GLY A 115 11.33 1.05 2.42
CA GLY A 115 12.16 1.74 1.45
C GLY A 115 13.46 2.25 2.05
N TYR A 116 14.21 3.02 1.30
CA TYR A 116 15.52 3.53 1.72
C TYR A 116 15.46 4.99 2.20
N GLU A 117 14.58 5.80 1.62
CA GLU A 117 14.47 7.24 1.91
C GLU A 117 13.02 7.69 1.97
N GLY A 118 12.72 8.63 2.87
CA GLY A 118 11.43 9.30 2.99
C GLY A 118 10.28 8.43 3.49
N VAL A 119 10.60 7.26 4.07
CA VAL A 119 9.63 6.34 4.70
C VAL A 119 9.07 6.96 5.97
N ASP A 120 9.94 7.49 6.82
CA ASP A 120 9.63 8.17 8.08
C ASP A 120 8.70 9.37 7.88
N LYS A 121 9.00 10.23 6.89
CA LYS A 121 8.13 11.36 6.55
C LYS A 121 6.70 10.91 6.22
N ARG A 122 6.54 9.88 5.39
CA ARG A 122 5.21 9.45 4.91
C ARG A 122 4.43 8.70 5.97
N ILE A 123 5.10 7.90 6.80
CA ILE A 123 4.39 7.20 7.88
C ILE A 123 3.84 8.19 8.91
N ASP A 124 4.55 9.29 9.21
CA ASP A 124 4.09 10.31 10.14
C ASP A 124 2.91 11.12 9.58
N VAL A 125 2.89 11.41 8.27
CA VAL A 125 1.73 12.01 7.61
C VAL A 125 0.51 11.10 7.73
N LEU A 126 0.67 9.78 7.45
CA LEU A 126 -0.41 8.81 7.56
C LEU A 126 -0.85 8.61 9.01
N ALA A 127 0.07 8.59 9.97
CA ALA A 127 -0.23 8.53 11.39
C ALA A 127 -1.06 9.76 11.85
N THR A 128 -0.69 10.94 11.38
CA THR A 128 -1.44 12.17 11.64
C THR A 128 -2.83 12.14 11.01
N ALA A 129 -2.95 11.63 9.78
CA ALA A 129 -4.22 11.49 9.09
C ALA A 129 -5.17 10.52 9.82
N ILE A 130 -4.65 9.37 10.30
CA ILE A 130 -5.42 8.43 11.14
C ILE A 130 -5.89 9.10 12.43
N HIS A 131 -4.98 9.80 13.10
CA HIS A 131 -5.31 10.49 14.36
C HIS A 131 -6.37 11.58 14.18
N ALA A 132 -6.32 12.29 13.05
CA ALA A 132 -7.30 13.31 12.70
C ALA A 132 -8.63 12.74 12.18
N GLY A 133 -8.74 11.40 12.04
CA GLY A 133 -9.96 10.75 11.57
C GLY A 133 -10.24 10.95 10.08
N LEU A 134 -9.22 11.21 9.25
CA LEU A 134 -9.41 11.42 7.82
C LEU A 134 -9.87 10.13 7.14
N LYS A 135 -10.70 10.30 6.11
CA LYS A 135 -10.94 9.25 5.12
C LYS A 135 -9.72 9.10 4.22
N ALA A 136 -9.42 7.88 3.81
CA ALA A 136 -8.30 7.59 2.91
C ALA A 136 -8.42 8.31 1.55
N THR A 137 -9.64 8.60 1.08
CA THR A 137 -9.89 9.42 -0.11
C THR A 137 -9.43 10.87 0.05
N GLN A 138 -9.36 11.40 1.27
CA GLN A 138 -8.94 12.79 1.54
C GLN A 138 -7.40 12.94 1.52
N LEU A 139 -6.65 11.84 1.53
CA LEU A 139 -5.19 11.90 1.41
C LEU A 139 -4.73 12.60 0.11
N LYS A 140 -5.56 12.57 -0.95
CA LYS A 140 -5.29 13.26 -2.22
C LYS A 140 -5.27 14.79 -2.10
N ASP A 141 -5.99 15.33 -1.11
CA ASP A 141 -6.23 16.76 -0.92
C ASP A 141 -5.21 17.39 0.06
N LEU A 142 -4.32 16.57 0.66
CA LEU A 142 -3.30 17.08 1.58
C LEU A 142 -2.29 17.94 0.83
N ASP A 143 -2.12 19.18 1.28
CA ASP A 143 -1.12 20.11 0.78
C ASP A 143 0.24 19.82 1.46
N LEU A 144 1.04 18.97 0.81
CA LEU A 144 2.31 18.51 1.34
C LEU A 144 3.48 19.25 0.69
N ALA A 145 4.45 19.64 1.52
CA ALA A 145 5.62 20.37 1.07
C ALA A 145 6.40 19.62 -0.01
N TYR A 146 6.66 20.31 -1.13
CA TYR A 146 7.36 19.79 -2.28
C TYR A 146 8.55 20.68 -2.70
N ALA A 147 9.66 20.03 -2.91
CA ALA A 147 10.74 20.44 -3.81
C ALA A 147 11.42 19.16 -4.32
N PRO A 148 12.07 19.20 -5.52
CA PRO A 148 12.62 18.00 -6.17
C PRO A 148 13.46 17.07 -5.29
N PRO A 149 14.32 17.57 -4.36
CA PRO A 149 15.10 16.71 -3.48
C PRO A 149 14.30 15.98 -2.39
N TYR A 150 13.08 16.43 -2.06
CA TYR A 150 12.34 15.98 -0.89
C TYR A 150 11.08 15.16 -1.21
N SER A 151 10.49 15.39 -2.38
CA SER A 151 9.26 14.72 -2.77
C SER A 151 9.03 14.80 -4.30
N SER A 152 7.92 14.30 -4.74
CA SER A 152 7.31 14.58 -6.04
C SER A 152 6.15 15.55 -5.86
N ALA A 153 5.76 16.27 -6.91
CA ALA A 153 4.60 17.17 -6.86
C ALA A 153 3.31 16.45 -6.45
N LYS A 154 3.21 15.15 -6.76
CA LYS A 154 2.26 14.22 -6.14
C LYS A 154 3.04 13.38 -5.14
N ASP A 155 2.98 13.74 -3.86
CA ASP A 155 3.63 12.93 -2.81
C ASP A 155 3.08 11.50 -2.82
N PRO A 156 3.86 10.48 -2.45
CA PRO A 156 3.38 9.10 -2.25
C PRO A 156 2.06 8.98 -1.48
N VAL A 157 1.85 9.81 -0.46
CA VAL A 157 0.59 9.85 0.30
C VAL A 157 -0.57 10.36 -0.57
N ASN A 158 -0.36 11.42 -1.36
CA ASN A 158 -1.36 11.87 -2.31
C ASN A 158 -1.67 10.82 -3.38
N MET A 159 -0.64 10.10 -3.87
CA MET A 159 -0.83 9.02 -4.85
C MET A 159 -1.73 7.91 -4.30
N ALA A 160 -1.54 7.51 -3.04
CA ALA A 160 -2.43 6.56 -2.38
C ALA A 160 -3.87 7.09 -2.32
N GLY A 161 -4.04 8.36 -1.93
CA GLY A 161 -5.35 9.03 -1.91
C GLY A 161 -6.03 9.07 -3.27
N PHE A 162 -5.31 9.35 -4.37
CA PHE A 162 -5.86 9.31 -5.73
C PHE A 162 -6.31 7.91 -6.13
N MET A 163 -5.53 6.87 -5.80
CA MET A 163 -5.93 5.48 -6.08
C MET A 163 -7.22 5.12 -5.35
N ILE A 164 -7.31 5.43 -4.06
CA ILE A 164 -8.48 5.12 -3.24
C ILE A 164 -9.71 5.94 -3.70
N ASP A 165 -9.53 7.20 -4.09
CA ASP A 165 -10.60 8.02 -4.66
C ASP A 165 -11.12 7.45 -5.99
N ASN A 166 -10.23 6.90 -6.83
CA ASN A 166 -10.63 6.21 -8.06
C ASN A 166 -11.43 4.93 -7.77
N ILE A 167 -11.06 4.18 -6.72
CA ILE A 167 -11.83 3.02 -6.26
C ILE A 167 -13.22 3.47 -5.77
N ALA A 168 -13.28 4.51 -4.93
CA ALA A 168 -14.51 5.05 -4.39
C ALA A 168 -15.48 5.55 -5.49
N LYS A 169 -14.94 6.08 -6.57
CA LYS A 169 -15.71 6.53 -7.75
C LYS A 169 -16.06 5.40 -8.73
N GLY A 170 -15.59 4.18 -8.48
CA GLY A 170 -15.78 3.05 -9.38
C GLY A 170 -14.98 3.16 -10.70
N THR A 171 -14.03 4.09 -10.79
CA THR A 171 -13.16 4.27 -11.97
C THR A 171 -11.87 3.44 -11.91
N LEU A 172 -11.69 2.69 -10.84
CA LEU A 172 -10.62 1.71 -10.67
C LEU A 172 -11.20 0.50 -9.94
N LYS A 173 -11.24 -0.64 -10.60
CA LYS A 173 -11.37 -1.95 -9.97
C LYS A 173 -9.98 -2.54 -9.83
N GLN A 174 -9.70 -3.18 -8.70
CA GLN A 174 -8.38 -3.79 -8.49
C GLN A 174 -8.50 -5.28 -8.17
N TRP A 175 -7.39 -5.97 -8.33
CA TRP A 175 -7.17 -7.34 -7.88
C TRP A 175 -5.85 -7.42 -7.13
N HIS A 176 -5.74 -8.40 -6.25
CA HIS A 176 -4.62 -8.55 -5.32
C HIS A 176 -3.84 -9.85 -5.57
N LEU A 177 -2.68 -9.96 -4.93
CA LEU A 177 -1.81 -11.13 -5.10
C LEU A 177 -2.50 -12.43 -4.66
N GLU A 178 -3.36 -12.36 -3.66
CA GLU A 178 -4.13 -13.49 -3.15
C GLU A 178 -5.11 -14.07 -4.18
N ASP A 179 -5.54 -13.25 -5.14
CA ASP A 179 -6.47 -13.65 -6.21
C ASP A 179 -5.77 -14.41 -7.34
N MET A 180 -4.42 -14.37 -7.39
CA MET A 180 -3.61 -14.88 -8.50
C MET A 180 -3.88 -16.34 -8.82
N ASP A 181 -3.95 -17.21 -7.80
CA ASP A 181 -4.17 -18.65 -8.00
C ASP A 181 -5.53 -18.96 -8.60
N LYS A 182 -6.55 -18.17 -8.29
CA LYS A 182 -7.90 -18.28 -8.85
C LYS A 182 -7.92 -17.76 -10.28
N ILE A 183 -7.41 -16.55 -10.50
CA ILE A 183 -7.43 -15.84 -11.78
C ILE A 183 -6.62 -16.59 -12.83
N SER A 184 -5.42 -17.09 -12.49
CA SER A 184 -4.53 -17.78 -13.42
C SER A 184 -5.10 -19.13 -13.94
N LYS A 185 -6.06 -19.71 -13.26
CA LYS A 185 -6.73 -20.97 -13.63
C LYS A 185 -8.04 -20.74 -14.40
N ASP A 186 -8.54 -19.51 -14.42
CA ASP A 186 -9.81 -19.19 -15.09
C ASP A 186 -9.56 -18.96 -16.59
N LYS A 187 -10.22 -19.78 -17.43
CA LYS A 187 -10.15 -19.67 -18.90
C LYS A 187 -11.07 -18.58 -19.46
N ASN A 188 -11.94 -18.02 -18.63
CA ASN A 188 -12.89 -16.98 -19.01
C ASN A 188 -12.39 -15.56 -18.73
N VAL A 189 -11.11 -15.38 -18.53
CA VAL A 189 -10.47 -14.09 -18.31
C VAL A 189 -9.36 -13.83 -19.32
N VAL A 190 -9.01 -12.57 -19.52
CA VAL A 190 -7.82 -12.15 -20.26
C VAL A 190 -6.78 -11.64 -19.27
N LEU A 191 -5.55 -12.17 -19.34
CA LEU A 191 -4.41 -11.74 -18.54
C LEU A 191 -3.48 -10.89 -19.40
N LEU A 192 -3.34 -9.60 -19.08
CA LEU A 192 -2.67 -8.64 -19.94
C LEU A 192 -1.60 -7.82 -19.20
N ASP A 193 -0.37 -7.97 -19.63
CA ASP A 193 0.77 -7.14 -19.21
C ASP A 193 0.97 -5.99 -20.19
N VAL A 194 0.83 -4.76 -19.71
CA VAL A 194 0.93 -3.57 -20.56
C VAL A 194 2.29 -2.85 -20.43
N ARG A 195 3.31 -3.56 -19.94
CA ARG A 195 4.69 -3.09 -19.96
C ARG A 195 5.27 -3.17 -21.38
N THR A 196 6.43 -2.55 -21.56
CA THR A 196 7.17 -2.69 -22.82
C THR A 196 7.58 -4.15 -23.06
N VAL A 197 7.78 -4.52 -24.32
CA VAL A 197 8.25 -5.86 -24.70
C VAL A 197 9.57 -6.23 -23.99
N GLY A 198 10.48 -5.26 -23.85
CA GLY A 198 11.74 -5.46 -23.14
C GLY A 198 11.58 -5.73 -21.64
N GLU A 199 10.61 -5.09 -20.96
CA GLU A 199 10.28 -5.37 -19.56
C GLU A 199 9.65 -6.77 -19.42
N PHE A 200 8.73 -7.10 -20.29
CA PHE A 200 8.05 -8.41 -20.30
C PHE A 200 9.02 -9.56 -20.52
N ASN A 201 9.96 -9.44 -21.46
CA ASN A 201 10.94 -10.47 -21.77
C ASN A 201 11.97 -10.71 -20.65
N ARG A 202 12.23 -9.71 -19.79
CA ARG A 202 13.10 -9.88 -18.60
C ARG A 202 12.44 -10.66 -17.47
N GLY A 203 11.11 -10.74 -17.46
CA GLY A 203 10.32 -11.47 -16.48
C GLY A 203 8.88 -11.01 -16.51
N HIS A 204 7.94 -11.93 -16.40
CA HIS A 204 6.50 -11.65 -16.39
C HIS A 204 5.73 -12.68 -15.57
N MET A 205 4.51 -12.37 -15.24
CA MET A 205 3.60 -13.32 -14.59
C MET A 205 3.19 -14.41 -15.59
N LYS A 206 3.22 -15.67 -15.14
CA LYS A 206 2.85 -16.81 -15.97
C LYS A 206 1.41 -16.69 -16.50
N GLY A 207 1.25 -16.89 -17.79
CA GLY A 207 -0.06 -16.84 -18.46
C GLY A 207 -0.48 -15.46 -18.96
N PHE A 208 0.29 -14.41 -18.68
CA PHE A 208 0.00 -13.08 -19.21
C PHE A 208 0.49 -12.92 -20.66
N ASN A 209 -0.34 -12.30 -21.49
CA ASN A 209 0.04 -11.81 -22.81
C ASN A 209 0.57 -10.38 -22.71
N ASN A 210 1.35 -9.94 -23.69
CA ASN A 210 1.90 -8.58 -23.67
C ASN A 210 1.37 -7.73 -24.82
N ILE A 211 0.74 -6.61 -24.47
CA ILE A 211 0.43 -5.51 -25.38
C ILE A 211 0.85 -4.22 -24.66
N PRO A 212 1.94 -3.58 -25.08
CA PRO A 212 2.37 -2.31 -24.48
C PRO A 212 1.26 -1.26 -24.48
N VAL A 213 1.14 -0.48 -23.39
CA VAL A 213 0.07 0.52 -23.27
C VAL A 213 0.06 1.52 -24.42
N ASP A 214 1.23 1.82 -24.98
CA ASP A 214 1.38 2.77 -26.09
C ASP A 214 0.81 2.22 -27.40
N GLU A 215 0.79 0.88 -27.58
CA GLU A 215 0.24 0.18 -28.74
C GLU A 215 -1.22 -0.27 -28.52
N LEU A 216 -1.75 -0.14 -27.31
CA LEU A 216 -3.01 -0.77 -26.89
C LEU A 216 -4.20 -0.30 -27.75
N ARG A 217 -4.25 0.98 -28.14
CA ARG A 217 -5.35 1.52 -28.95
C ARG A 217 -5.42 0.92 -30.35
N GLU A 218 -4.27 0.64 -30.94
CA GLU A 218 -4.16 0.06 -32.30
C GLU A 218 -4.41 -1.46 -32.26
N ARG A 219 -4.05 -2.10 -31.15
CA ARG A 219 -4.11 -3.55 -30.98
C ARG A 219 -5.29 -4.03 -30.13
N ILE A 220 -6.25 -3.17 -29.85
CA ILE A 220 -7.40 -3.50 -28.98
C ILE A 220 -8.24 -4.66 -29.53
N SER A 221 -8.25 -4.87 -30.85
CA SER A 221 -8.94 -5.97 -31.50
C SER A 221 -8.34 -7.36 -31.21
N GLU A 222 -7.11 -7.42 -30.69
CA GLU A 222 -6.47 -8.66 -30.26
C GLU A 222 -7.02 -9.17 -28.92
N ILE A 223 -7.74 -8.31 -28.17
CA ILE A 223 -8.28 -8.62 -26.85
C ILE A 223 -9.68 -9.20 -27.00
N GLU A 224 -9.89 -10.40 -26.49
CA GLU A 224 -11.17 -11.12 -26.58
C GLU A 224 -12.28 -10.33 -25.87
N LYS A 225 -13.37 -10.06 -26.59
CA LYS A 225 -14.57 -9.38 -26.08
C LYS A 225 -15.37 -10.28 -25.14
N GLY A 226 -16.04 -9.65 -24.16
CA GLY A 226 -16.95 -10.35 -23.25
C GLY A 226 -16.27 -11.06 -22.09
N LYS A 227 -14.94 -11.01 -22.01
CA LYS A 227 -14.18 -11.50 -20.86
C LYS A 227 -13.61 -10.34 -20.05
N PRO A 228 -13.58 -10.43 -18.71
CA PRO A 228 -12.88 -9.46 -17.89
C PRO A 228 -11.36 -9.50 -18.14
N VAL A 229 -10.75 -8.33 -18.15
CA VAL A 229 -9.31 -8.16 -18.43
C VAL A 229 -8.57 -7.80 -17.13
N TYR A 230 -7.68 -8.68 -16.72
CA TYR A 230 -6.80 -8.48 -15.56
C TYR A 230 -5.47 -7.89 -16.01
N LEU A 231 -5.22 -6.67 -15.59
CA LEU A 231 -4.13 -5.82 -16.07
C LEU A 231 -2.99 -5.77 -15.08
N ILE A 232 -1.76 -5.76 -15.61
CA ILE A 232 -0.56 -5.48 -14.83
C ILE A 232 0.38 -4.54 -15.60
N CYS A 233 1.10 -3.70 -14.87
CA CYS A 233 2.30 -3.03 -15.36
C CYS A 233 3.37 -3.00 -14.27
N GLN A 234 4.43 -2.22 -14.41
CA GLN A 234 5.54 -2.21 -13.43
C GLN A 234 5.15 -1.74 -12.03
N SER A 235 4.25 -0.73 -11.92
CA SER A 235 3.92 -0.07 -10.64
C SER A 235 2.44 0.31 -10.49
N GLY A 236 1.56 -0.08 -11.44
CA GLY A 236 0.12 0.18 -11.38
C GLY A 236 -0.39 1.35 -12.25
N LEU A 237 0.45 2.33 -12.62
CA LEU A 237 -0.02 3.52 -13.37
C LEU A 237 -0.35 3.22 -14.83
N ARG A 238 0.54 2.56 -15.58
CA ARG A 238 0.29 2.23 -17.00
C ARG A 238 -0.91 1.29 -17.15
N SER A 239 -1.07 0.36 -16.23
CA SER A 239 -2.23 -0.56 -16.24
C SER A 239 -3.52 0.16 -15.84
N TYR A 240 -3.48 1.20 -15.00
CA TYR A 240 -4.62 2.08 -14.77
C TYR A 240 -4.99 2.85 -16.05
N ILE A 241 -4.02 3.42 -16.77
CA ILE A 241 -4.28 4.08 -18.06
C ILE A 241 -4.89 3.08 -19.06
N ALA A 242 -4.34 1.88 -19.13
CA ALA A 242 -4.87 0.81 -19.98
C ALA A 242 -6.30 0.43 -19.60
N SER A 243 -6.62 0.34 -18.29
CA SER A 243 -7.99 0.06 -17.85
C SER A 243 -8.97 1.13 -18.34
N ARG A 244 -8.60 2.41 -18.26
CA ARG A 244 -9.46 3.50 -18.75
C ARG A 244 -9.68 3.44 -20.27
N ILE A 245 -8.64 3.07 -21.04
CA ILE A 245 -8.75 2.86 -22.49
C ILE A 245 -9.71 1.71 -22.79
N LEU A 246 -9.54 0.58 -22.11
CA LEU A 246 -10.36 -0.62 -22.33
C LEU A 246 -11.80 -0.44 -21.89
N GLU A 247 -12.04 0.18 -20.74
CA GLU A 247 -13.41 0.48 -20.27
C GLU A 247 -14.15 1.43 -21.21
N GLY A 248 -13.45 2.44 -21.77
CA GLY A 248 -14.00 3.29 -22.81
C GLY A 248 -14.37 2.55 -24.10
N ASN A 249 -13.86 1.33 -24.28
CA ASN A 249 -14.19 0.43 -25.40
C ASN A 249 -15.07 -0.77 -24.98
N GLY A 250 -15.70 -0.69 -23.80
CA GLY A 250 -16.69 -1.66 -23.34
C GLY A 250 -16.12 -2.95 -22.74
N TYR A 251 -14.87 -2.95 -22.29
CA TYR A 251 -14.29 -4.05 -21.54
C TYR A 251 -14.48 -3.84 -20.03
N GLU A 252 -14.66 -4.91 -19.28
CA GLU A 252 -14.53 -4.90 -17.84
C GLU A 252 -13.05 -5.12 -17.47
N THR A 253 -12.51 -4.29 -16.58
CA THR A 253 -11.08 -4.34 -16.26
C THR A 253 -10.79 -4.36 -14.76
N TYR A 254 -9.67 -5.01 -14.41
CA TYR A 254 -9.15 -5.08 -13.05
C TYR A 254 -7.65 -4.81 -13.07
N ASN A 255 -7.18 -3.84 -12.26
CA ASN A 255 -5.78 -3.43 -12.18
C ASN A 255 -5.08 -4.10 -11.00
N PHE A 256 -3.89 -4.68 -11.21
CA PHE A 256 -3.12 -5.31 -10.14
C PHE A 256 -2.60 -4.27 -9.14
N SER A 257 -2.97 -4.45 -7.87
CA SER A 257 -2.49 -3.61 -6.77
C SER A 257 -1.01 -3.91 -6.47
N GLY A 258 -0.12 -2.92 -6.66
CA GLY A 258 1.32 -3.04 -6.44
C GLY A 258 2.17 -3.19 -7.71
N GLY A 259 1.60 -3.70 -8.80
CA GLY A 259 2.32 -3.91 -10.06
C GLY A 259 3.35 -5.05 -10.00
N PHE A 260 4.01 -5.31 -11.13
CA PHE A 260 4.97 -6.40 -11.28
C PHE A 260 6.14 -6.31 -10.28
N ARG A 261 6.57 -5.10 -9.94
CA ARG A 261 7.63 -4.92 -8.94
C ARG A 261 7.28 -5.55 -7.59
N PHE A 262 6.07 -5.31 -7.09
CA PHE A 262 5.61 -5.91 -5.83
C PHE A 262 5.50 -7.43 -5.96
N TYR A 263 4.90 -7.93 -7.03
CA TYR A 263 4.80 -9.36 -7.31
C TYR A 263 6.17 -10.03 -7.32
N ASP A 264 7.11 -9.52 -8.11
CA ASP A 264 8.44 -10.06 -8.26
C ASP A 264 9.21 -10.10 -6.93
N THR A 265 9.10 -9.03 -6.13
CA THR A 265 9.70 -8.98 -4.78
C THR A 265 9.13 -10.09 -3.88
N VAL A 266 7.81 -10.26 -3.83
CA VAL A 266 7.18 -11.27 -2.96
C VAL A 266 7.51 -12.69 -3.41
N VAL A 267 7.50 -12.95 -4.73
CA VAL A 267 7.80 -14.29 -5.26
C VAL A 267 9.27 -14.67 -5.03
N ASN A 268 10.18 -13.74 -5.25
CA ASN A 268 11.61 -13.96 -5.00
C ASN A 268 11.91 -14.16 -3.52
N ASP A 269 11.27 -13.41 -2.63
CA ASP A 269 11.42 -13.56 -1.19
C ASP A 269 10.92 -14.92 -0.71
N ARG A 270 9.74 -15.36 -1.16
CA ARG A 270 9.22 -16.72 -0.88
C ARG A 270 10.17 -17.81 -1.35
N ALA A 271 10.73 -17.70 -2.55
CA ALA A 271 11.68 -18.67 -3.08
C ALA A 271 12.99 -18.71 -2.27
N LEU A 272 13.44 -17.56 -1.73
CA LEU A 272 14.60 -17.51 -0.84
C LEU A 272 14.32 -18.19 0.50
N ILE A 273 13.15 -17.94 1.08
CA ILE A 273 12.70 -18.57 2.34
C ILE A 273 12.62 -20.10 2.16
N GLU A 274 11.97 -20.58 1.10
CA GLU A 274 11.86 -22.01 0.81
C GLU A 274 13.24 -22.68 0.66
N ARG A 275 14.20 -22.01 0.01
CA ARG A 275 15.59 -22.50 -0.10
C ARG A 275 16.29 -22.54 1.26
N ALA A 276 16.08 -21.55 2.11
CA ALA A 276 16.66 -21.50 3.45
C ALA A 276 16.17 -22.68 4.30
N TYR A 277 14.86 -22.95 4.31
CA TYR A 277 14.31 -24.14 4.98
C TYR A 277 14.83 -25.46 4.42
N ALA A 278 14.95 -25.59 3.11
CA ALA A 278 15.51 -26.79 2.46
C ALA A 278 16.98 -27.03 2.84
N CYS A 279 17.73 -26.00 3.20
CA CYS A 279 19.11 -26.08 3.69
C CYS A 279 19.22 -26.29 5.21
N GLY A 280 18.08 -26.46 5.94
CA GLY A 280 18.08 -26.69 7.40
C GLY A 280 18.41 -25.45 8.21
N MET A 281 18.24 -24.26 7.66
CA MET A 281 18.30 -23.01 8.42
C MET A 281 16.90 -22.74 9.01
N ASP A 282 16.73 -23.08 10.29
CA ASP A 282 15.56 -22.68 11.06
C ASP A 282 15.74 -21.19 11.45
N TYR A 283 14.71 -20.41 11.19
CA TYR A 283 14.63 -18.99 11.63
C TYR A 283 13.79 -18.89 12.90
#